data_6a389529d2c8664a617f8dbc39c930f6
#
_entry.id   6a389529d2c8664a617f8dbc39c930f6
#
_cell.length_a   1.000
_cell.length_b   1.000
_cell.length_c   1.000
_cell.angle_alpha   90.00
_cell.angle_beta   90.00
_cell.angle_gamma   90.00
#
_symmetry.space_group_name_H-M   'P 1'
#
loop_
_entity.id
_entity.type
_entity.pdbx_description
1 polymer ?
#
loop_
_entity_poly.entity_id
_entity_poly.type
_entity_poly.pdbx_seq_one_letter_code
_entity_poly.pdbx_strand_id
1 'polypeptide(L)'
;MKKIWPHLIIVPLLLLIPVVTSPDFDGTSDIFRHSNFLRDLLRFVLAILFFYLNLYILLPRLFPKKKYWLYGSCAFACYWIIVLLPFVLVKPGRRPEMPGKNRNEIRFPMPPPGAGFQKMPRKNMPPPIPFDFSNRWNENLQMKMFMAFLPFMVALMSSMYIYKSIERKELEKAKARAELLSLKYQLHPHLLFNTLNSIYSLALTKSDEAPEAILRLSNVMRYVVQESLQDEVELGKELEYLQDYISLQLLRTGRKLDFSYEQNGDPDHLKIAPLILVNFVENAFKYGFNAQEKSSIHIHVNIDHDMLDFGVDNRIVNMKKDLQSLNVGLKNTGERLEQIYADRYQMTIENDGDIYSVKLKINLNPTT
;
A
#
# COMPACT_ATOMS: atom_id res chain seq x y z
N MET A 1 8.06 -1.26 20.71
CA MET A 1 7.69 -2.36 21.62
C MET A 1 6.41 -3.13 21.26
N LYS A 2 5.36 -2.54 20.63
CA LYS A 2 4.10 -3.25 20.26
C LYS A 2 4.22 -4.39 19.22
N LYS A 3 5.33 -4.54 18.53
CA LYS A 3 5.51 -5.58 17.49
C LYS A 3 6.00 -6.94 18.02
N ILE A 4 6.47 -7.03 19.25
CA ILE A 4 7.10 -8.26 19.81
C ILE A 4 6.07 -9.12 20.56
N TRP A 5 5.05 -8.51 21.16
CA TRP A 5 4.04 -9.19 21.98
C TRP A 5 3.34 -10.40 21.32
N PRO A 6 2.89 -10.35 20.05
CA PRO A 6 2.26 -11.50 19.45
C PRO A 6 3.21 -12.71 19.32
N HIS A 7 4.49 -12.45 19.08
CA HIS A 7 5.48 -13.52 18.91
C HIS A 7 5.82 -14.22 20.24
N LEU A 8 5.78 -13.50 21.36
CA LEU A 8 6.00 -14.05 22.69
C LEU A 8 4.91 -15.04 23.13
N ILE A 9 3.71 -14.94 22.58
CA ILE A 9 2.59 -15.85 22.87
C ILE A 9 2.50 -16.96 21.84
N ILE A 10 2.63 -16.64 20.54
CA ILE A 10 2.44 -17.59 19.44
C ILE A 10 3.56 -18.64 19.40
N VAL A 11 4.81 -18.25 19.64
CA VAL A 11 5.95 -19.19 19.57
C VAL A 11 5.87 -20.27 20.64
N PRO A 12 5.65 -19.98 21.95
CA PRO A 12 5.44 -21.02 22.96
C PRO A 12 4.23 -21.90 22.67
N LEU A 13 3.12 -21.31 22.18
CA LEU A 13 1.91 -22.08 21.82
C LEU A 13 2.19 -23.08 20.70
N LEU A 14 2.94 -22.69 19.68
CA LEU A 14 3.36 -23.57 18.59
C LEU A 14 4.29 -24.70 19.08
N LEU A 15 5.16 -24.42 20.06
CA LEU A 15 6.06 -25.41 20.65
C LEU A 15 5.33 -26.40 21.56
N LEU A 16 4.11 -26.09 22.03
CA LEU A 16 3.26 -27.02 22.77
C LEU A 16 2.63 -28.09 21.86
N ILE A 17 2.45 -27.80 20.57
CA ILE A 17 1.80 -28.75 19.64
C ILE A 17 2.51 -30.13 19.63
N PRO A 18 3.83 -30.25 19.42
CA PRO A 18 4.50 -31.54 19.44
C PRO A 18 4.42 -32.24 20.80
N VAL A 19 4.27 -31.50 21.89
CA VAL A 19 4.10 -32.08 23.24
C VAL A 19 2.74 -32.77 23.36
N VAL A 20 1.68 -32.06 22.98
CA VAL A 20 0.30 -32.55 23.10
C VAL A 20 -0.02 -33.65 22.06
N THR A 21 0.59 -33.58 20.88
CA THR A 21 0.33 -34.54 19.80
C THR A 21 1.26 -35.76 19.82
N SER A 22 2.24 -35.78 20.73
CA SER A 22 3.16 -36.95 20.83
C SER A 22 2.44 -38.16 21.37
N PRO A 23 2.49 -39.30 20.66
CA PRO A 23 1.94 -40.57 21.16
C PRO A 23 2.69 -41.09 22.40
N ASP A 24 3.88 -40.57 22.69
CA ASP A 24 4.71 -40.93 23.83
C ASP A 24 4.41 -40.06 25.08
N PHE A 25 3.38 -39.19 25.02
CA PHE A 25 2.97 -38.32 26.13
C PHE A 25 2.11 -39.08 27.14
N ASP A 26 2.73 -39.44 28.26
CA ASP A 26 2.09 -40.15 29.38
C ASP A 26 1.88 -39.23 30.61
N GLY A 27 2.05 -37.92 30.46
CA GLY A 27 1.96 -36.95 31.54
C GLY A 27 3.20 -36.83 32.44
N THR A 28 4.26 -37.59 32.12
CA THR A 28 5.52 -37.57 32.88
C THR A 28 6.59 -36.74 32.15
N SER A 29 7.62 -36.30 32.89
CA SER A 29 8.76 -35.55 32.35
C SER A 29 9.68 -36.40 31.46
N ASP A 30 9.47 -37.72 31.37
CA ASP A 30 10.34 -38.64 30.64
C ASP A 30 10.17 -38.56 29.10
N ILE A 31 9.17 -37.77 28.63
CA ILE A 31 8.93 -37.53 27.19
C ILE A 31 10.20 -37.03 26.47
N PHE A 32 11.03 -36.21 27.15
CA PHE A 32 12.27 -35.68 26.58
C PHE A 32 13.36 -36.72 26.37
N ARG A 33 13.23 -37.93 26.91
CA ARG A 33 14.14 -39.08 26.66
C ARG A 33 13.80 -39.82 25.39
N HIS A 34 12.61 -39.62 24.82
CA HIS A 34 12.18 -40.31 23.61
C HIS A 34 12.75 -39.64 22.35
N SER A 35 13.53 -40.35 21.59
CA SER A 35 14.18 -39.82 20.38
C SER A 35 13.19 -39.34 19.31
N ASN A 36 12.01 -39.93 19.23
CA ASN A 36 10.97 -39.50 18.28
C ASN A 36 10.41 -38.14 18.65
N PHE A 37 10.08 -37.94 19.91
CA PHE A 37 9.62 -36.64 20.42
C PHE A 37 10.63 -35.53 20.17
N LEU A 38 11.92 -35.77 20.49
CA LEU A 38 12.98 -34.78 20.27
C LEU A 38 13.13 -34.41 18.80
N ARG A 39 12.94 -35.37 17.88
CA ARG A 39 12.96 -35.08 16.44
C ARG A 39 11.80 -34.21 16.00
N ASP A 40 10.60 -34.49 16.50
CA ASP A 40 9.41 -33.71 16.17
C ASP A 40 9.50 -32.29 16.76
N LEU A 41 9.94 -32.16 18.01
CA LEU A 41 10.19 -30.86 18.62
C LEU A 41 11.21 -30.05 17.79
N LEU A 42 12.32 -30.66 17.38
CA LEU A 42 13.34 -30.00 16.58
C LEU A 42 12.81 -29.55 15.21
N ARG A 43 11.90 -30.30 14.58
CA ARG A 43 11.22 -29.89 13.33
C ARG A 43 10.39 -28.62 13.53
N PHE A 44 9.62 -28.53 14.62
CA PHE A 44 8.84 -27.33 14.92
C PHE A 44 9.75 -26.11 15.19
N VAL A 45 10.84 -26.30 15.91
CA VAL A 45 11.84 -25.23 16.13
C VAL A 45 12.42 -24.76 14.79
N LEU A 46 12.80 -25.68 13.92
CA LEU A 46 13.35 -25.33 12.60
C LEU A 46 12.29 -24.67 11.69
N ALA A 47 11.02 -25.07 11.77
CA ALA A 47 9.94 -24.41 11.03
C ALA A 47 9.71 -22.96 11.52
N ILE A 48 9.81 -22.70 12.83
CA ILE A 48 9.74 -21.36 13.39
C ILE A 48 10.94 -20.52 12.94
N LEU A 49 12.14 -21.08 12.98
CA LEU A 49 13.34 -20.41 12.47
C LEU A 49 13.21 -20.08 10.98
N PHE A 50 12.68 -21.01 10.19
CA PHE A 50 12.39 -20.78 8.78
C PHE A 50 11.35 -19.67 8.59
N PHE A 51 10.29 -19.62 9.38
CA PHE A 51 9.30 -18.55 9.34
C PHE A 51 9.96 -17.17 9.47
N TYR A 52 10.83 -16.98 10.47
CA TYR A 52 11.52 -15.71 10.68
C TYR A 52 12.56 -15.43 9.58
N LEU A 53 13.32 -16.42 9.14
CA LEU A 53 14.25 -16.30 8.03
C LEU A 53 13.50 -15.87 6.75
N ASN A 54 12.36 -16.50 6.48
CA ASN A 54 11.54 -16.19 5.31
C ASN A 54 10.98 -14.77 5.39
N LEU A 55 10.37 -14.40 6.53
CA LEU A 55 9.72 -13.10 6.72
C LEU A 55 10.70 -11.92 6.66
N TYR A 56 11.88 -12.04 7.30
CA TYR A 56 12.82 -10.92 7.45
C TYR A 56 13.97 -10.90 6.45
N ILE A 57 14.29 -12.02 5.82
CA ILE A 57 15.45 -12.13 4.93
C ILE A 57 15.07 -12.52 3.52
N LEU A 58 14.39 -13.65 3.31
CA LEU A 58 14.14 -14.19 1.98
C LEU A 58 13.12 -13.34 1.20
N LEU A 59 11.95 -13.08 1.78
CA LEU A 59 10.90 -12.29 1.13
C LEU A 59 11.35 -10.85 0.83
N PRO A 60 11.91 -10.06 1.78
CA PRO A 60 12.29 -8.69 1.49
C PRO A 60 13.44 -8.55 0.49
N ARG A 61 14.35 -9.54 0.42
CA ARG A 61 15.51 -9.47 -0.48
C ARG A 61 15.25 -10.00 -1.88
N LEU A 62 14.38 -11.00 -2.03
CA LEU A 62 14.20 -11.72 -3.30
C LEU A 62 12.93 -11.32 -4.06
N PHE A 63 11.82 -11.04 -3.35
CA PHE A 63 10.54 -10.68 -3.97
C PHE A 63 10.58 -9.35 -4.73
N PRO A 64 11.09 -8.24 -4.17
CA PRO A 64 11.15 -6.96 -4.89
C PRO A 64 12.02 -7.04 -6.15
N LYS A 65 13.05 -7.92 -6.14
CA LYS A 65 13.96 -8.14 -7.27
C LYS A 65 13.43 -9.15 -8.31
N LYS A 66 12.17 -9.63 -8.14
CA LYS A 66 11.53 -10.63 -9.02
C LYS A 66 12.33 -11.94 -9.17
N LYS A 67 13.19 -12.29 -8.20
CA LYS A 67 14.03 -13.51 -8.22
C LYS A 67 13.29 -14.71 -7.63
N TYR A 68 12.13 -15.05 -8.20
CA TYR A 68 11.23 -16.09 -7.68
C TYR A 68 11.86 -17.49 -7.70
N TRP A 69 12.66 -17.81 -8.73
CA TRP A 69 13.38 -19.07 -8.82
C TRP A 69 14.37 -19.27 -7.68
N LEU A 70 15.15 -18.23 -7.37
CA LEU A 70 16.09 -18.27 -6.26
C LEU A 70 15.36 -18.40 -4.92
N TYR A 71 14.23 -17.71 -4.77
CA TYR A 71 13.37 -17.85 -3.59
C TYR A 71 12.87 -19.29 -3.43
N GLY A 72 12.32 -19.89 -4.49
CA GLY A 72 11.85 -21.29 -4.49
C GLY A 72 12.94 -22.29 -4.14
N SER A 73 14.14 -22.13 -4.70
CA SER A 73 15.29 -22.98 -4.39
C SER A 73 15.73 -22.87 -2.92
N CYS A 74 15.76 -21.66 -2.36
CA CYS A 74 16.08 -21.46 -0.95
C CYS A 74 15.01 -22.08 -0.03
N ALA A 75 13.73 -21.88 -0.33
CA ALA A 75 12.63 -22.45 0.46
C ALA A 75 12.66 -23.99 0.40
N PHE A 76 12.93 -24.56 -0.77
CA PHE A 76 13.09 -26.00 -0.98
C PHE A 76 14.28 -26.56 -0.18
N ALA A 77 15.43 -25.88 -0.19
CA ALA A 77 16.59 -26.27 0.62
C ALA A 77 16.27 -26.24 2.12
N CYS A 78 15.57 -25.20 2.60
CA CYS A 78 15.13 -25.11 3.98
C CYS A 78 14.18 -26.24 4.36
N TYR A 79 13.25 -26.61 3.48
CA TYR A 79 12.39 -27.76 3.72
C TYR A 79 13.18 -29.05 3.94
N TRP A 80 14.16 -29.34 3.08
CA TRP A 80 15.02 -30.53 3.25
C TRP A 80 15.85 -30.49 4.52
N ILE A 81 16.31 -29.31 4.95
CA ILE A 81 16.99 -29.15 6.24
C ILE A 81 16.03 -29.53 7.39
N ILE A 82 14.77 -29.06 7.37
CA ILE A 82 13.78 -29.36 8.38
C ILE A 82 13.48 -30.88 8.43
N VAL A 83 13.48 -31.55 7.27
CA VAL A 83 13.24 -33.01 7.20
C VAL A 83 14.44 -33.80 7.68
N LEU A 84 15.65 -33.51 7.20
CA LEU A 84 16.85 -34.34 7.38
C LEU A 84 17.63 -34.06 8.67
N LEU A 85 17.75 -32.80 9.07
CA LEU A 85 18.60 -32.41 10.20
C LEU A 85 18.23 -33.09 11.53
N PRO A 86 16.94 -33.26 11.88
CA PRO A 86 16.54 -33.97 13.09
C PRO A 86 17.02 -35.44 13.14
N PHE A 87 17.18 -36.09 11.99
CA PHE A 87 17.68 -37.46 11.93
C PHE A 87 19.19 -37.56 12.14
N VAL A 88 19.92 -36.52 11.70
CA VAL A 88 21.38 -36.47 11.88
C VAL A 88 21.71 -36.15 13.34
N LEU A 89 21.00 -35.21 13.95
CA LEU A 89 21.28 -34.74 15.28
C LEU A 89 20.79 -35.66 16.40
N VAL A 90 19.59 -36.24 16.22
CA VAL A 90 18.97 -37.11 17.23
C VAL A 90 19.14 -38.57 16.83
N LYS A 91 20.13 -39.25 17.41
CA LYS A 91 20.38 -40.68 17.22
C LYS A 91 19.15 -41.50 17.71
N PRO A 92 18.79 -42.60 17.04
CA PRO A 92 17.74 -43.51 17.54
C PRO A 92 18.15 -44.00 18.93
N GLY A 93 17.24 -43.82 19.90
CA GLY A 93 17.44 -44.37 21.23
C GLY A 93 17.66 -45.89 21.13
N ARG A 94 18.58 -46.45 21.93
CA ARG A 94 18.64 -47.90 22.09
C ARG A 94 17.23 -48.33 22.53
N ARG A 95 16.61 -49.24 21.76
CA ARG A 95 15.41 -49.91 22.27
C ARG A 95 15.72 -50.47 23.64
N PRO A 96 14.87 -50.25 24.66
CA PRO A 96 15.03 -51.07 25.88
C PRO A 96 15.03 -52.50 25.42
N GLU A 97 16.11 -53.24 25.73
CA GLU A 97 16.12 -54.67 25.63
C GLU A 97 14.92 -55.12 26.43
N MET A 98 13.93 -55.68 25.76
CA MET A 98 12.83 -56.36 26.46
C MET A 98 13.54 -57.35 27.40
N PRO A 99 13.29 -57.26 28.72
CA PRO A 99 13.88 -58.20 29.66
C PRO A 99 13.59 -59.57 29.08
N GLY A 100 14.68 -60.31 28.85
CA GLY A 100 14.70 -61.51 28.04
C GLY A 100 13.49 -62.40 28.29
N LYS A 101 12.54 -62.35 27.34
CA LYS A 101 11.62 -63.47 27.22
C LYS A 101 12.49 -64.67 26.91
N ASN A 102 12.80 -65.38 27.98
CA ASN A 102 13.50 -66.66 27.95
C ASN A 102 12.83 -67.48 26.85
N ARG A 103 13.48 -67.69 25.73
CA ARG A 103 12.94 -68.44 24.56
C ARG A 103 12.51 -69.84 24.94
N ASN A 104 12.82 -70.24 26.19
CA ASN A 104 12.54 -71.63 26.69
C ASN A 104 11.26 -71.69 27.52
N GLU A 105 10.49 -70.59 27.72
CA GLU A 105 9.26 -70.66 28.54
C GLU A 105 7.94 -70.48 27.78
N ILE A 106 7.91 -70.58 26.48
CA ILE A 106 6.68 -70.88 25.82
C ILE A 106 6.50 -72.45 25.91
N ARG A 107 6.36 -72.95 27.11
CA ARG A 107 5.74 -74.24 27.35
C ARG A 107 4.26 -74.06 26.99
N PHE A 108 3.92 -74.43 25.77
CA PHE A 108 2.52 -74.77 25.50
C PHE A 108 2.12 -75.84 26.49
N PRO A 109 1.00 -75.68 27.22
CA PRO A 109 0.54 -76.73 28.07
C PRO A 109 0.43 -78.06 27.23
N MET A 110 1.13 -79.12 27.62
CA MET A 110 1.05 -80.32 26.96
C MET A 110 -0.42 -80.82 27.07
N PRO A 111 -1.03 -81.20 25.96
CA PRO A 111 -2.35 -81.84 26.03
C PRO A 111 -2.27 -83.07 26.90
N PRO A 112 -3.38 -83.41 27.58
CA PRO A 112 -3.41 -84.54 28.46
C PRO A 112 -3.07 -85.83 27.71
N PRO A 113 -2.43 -86.83 28.36
CA PRO A 113 -2.05 -88.07 27.71
C PRO A 113 -3.32 -88.75 27.25
N GLY A 114 -3.43 -88.96 25.90
CA GLY A 114 -4.56 -89.66 25.26
C GLY A 114 -5.19 -88.89 24.08
N ALA A 115 -4.90 -87.58 23.89
CA ALA A 115 -5.36 -86.91 22.70
C ALA A 115 -4.37 -87.15 21.54
N GLY A 116 -4.76 -87.97 20.60
CA GLY A 116 -3.98 -88.30 19.41
C GLY A 116 -3.69 -87.09 18.57
N PHE A 117 -2.43 -86.63 18.56
CA PHE A 117 -1.96 -85.64 17.65
C PHE A 117 -1.95 -86.18 16.23
N GLN A 118 -2.94 -85.81 15.44
CA GLN A 118 -2.77 -85.87 13.99
C GLN A 118 -1.68 -84.91 13.60
N LYS A 119 -0.54 -85.50 13.17
CA LYS A 119 0.54 -84.70 12.56
C LYS A 119 -0.05 -84.00 11.34
N MET A 120 -0.30 -82.68 11.47
CA MET A 120 -0.57 -81.85 10.30
C MET A 120 0.57 -82.00 9.31
N PRO A 121 0.30 -82.38 8.05
CA PRO A 121 1.36 -82.46 7.05
C PRO A 121 2.06 -81.11 6.92
N ARG A 122 3.38 -81.12 6.95
CA ARG A 122 4.28 -79.94 6.79
C ARG A 122 4.01 -79.10 5.52
N LYS A 123 3.14 -79.64 4.63
CA LYS A 123 2.80 -79.04 3.33
C LYS A 123 1.85 -77.84 3.42
N ASN A 124 1.23 -77.54 4.55
CA ASN A 124 0.26 -76.48 4.73
C ASN A 124 0.67 -75.41 5.78
N MET A 125 1.94 -75.37 6.15
CA MET A 125 2.40 -74.15 6.88
C MET A 125 2.49 -73.02 5.89
N PRO A 126 1.78 -71.88 6.13
CA PRO A 126 2.02 -70.67 5.33
C PRO A 126 3.50 -70.32 5.41
N PRO A 127 4.13 -69.92 4.28
CA PRO A 127 5.52 -69.55 4.29
C PRO A 127 5.72 -68.45 5.35
N PRO A 128 6.84 -68.46 6.08
CA PRO A 128 7.12 -67.36 7.01
C PRO A 128 7.05 -66.09 6.22
N ILE A 129 6.16 -65.17 6.63
CA ILE A 129 6.01 -63.86 5.99
C ILE A 129 7.40 -63.23 6.02
N PRO A 130 8.03 -62.99 4.86
CA PRO A 130 9.33 -62.36 4.84
C PRO A 130 9.14 -60.95 5.46
N PHE A 131 9.73 -60.80 6.62
CA PHE A 131 9.76 -59.47 7.29
C PHE A 131 10.66 -58.57 6.46
N ASP A 132 10.10 -57.91 5.45
CA ASP A 132 10.82 -56.97 4.60
C ASP A 132 11.10 -55.71 5.37
N PHE A 133 12.32 -55.59 5.87
CA PHE A 133 12.82 -54.40 6.56
C PHE A 133 12.88 -53.17 5.63
N SER A 134 12.97 -53.36 4.32
CA SER A 134 13.09 -52.27 3.35
C SER A 134 11.78 -51.46 3.23
N ASN A 135 10.64 -52.13 3.20
CA ASN A 135 9.34 -51.46 3.14
C ASN A 135 9.01 -50.65 4.40
N ARG A 136 9.43 -51.10 5.57
CA ARG A 136 9.20 -50.40 6.84
C ARG A 136 9.99 -49.09 6.98
N TRP A 137 11.13 -48.98 6.30
CA TRP A 137 11.88 -47.72 6.23
C TRP A 137 11.22 -46.71 5.29
N ASN A 138 10.71 -47.17 4.15
CA ASN A 138 10.05 -46.30 3.17
C ASN A 138 8.72 -45.76 3.69
N GLU A 139 7.87 -46.57 4.29
CA GLU A 139 6.61 -46.11 4.91
C GLU A 139 6.86 -45.12 6.06
N ASN A 140 7.86 -45.37 6.91
CA ASN A 140 8.22 -44.45 7.97
C ASN A 140 8.80 -43.13 7.44
N LEU A 141 9.57 -43.14 6.32
CA LEU A 141 10.13 -41.89 5.73
C LEU A 141 9.03 -41.07 5.09
N GLN A 142 8.11 -41.68 4.32
CA GLN A 142 6.98 -40.97 3.71
C GLN A 142 6.10 -40.29 4.76
N MET A 143 5.72 -40.99 5.83
CA MET A 143 4.93 -40.43 6.93
C MET A 143 5.64 -39.27 7.60
N LYS A 144 6.97 -39.34 7.79
CA LYS A 144 7.76 -38.31 8.42
C LYS A 144 7.95 -37.07 7.52
N MET A 145 8.07 -37.29 6.21
CA MET A 145 8.05 -36.20 5.23
C MET A 145 6.71 -35.46 5.27
N PHE A 146 5.61 -36.21 5.31
CA PHE A 146 4.27 -35.63 5.40
C PHE A 146 4.07 -34.82 6.70
N MET A 147 4.51 -35.37 7.84
CA MET A 147 4.45 -34.63 9.12
C MET A 147 5.31 -33.36 9.17
N ALA A 148 6.42 -33.30 8.45
CA ALA A 148 7.24 -32.11 8.34
C ALA A 148 6.66 -31.06 7.35
N PHE A 149 5.89 -31.52 6.38
CA PHE A 149 5.33 -30.67 5.33
C PHE A 149 4.30 -29.68 5.86
N LEU A 150 3.41 -30.11 6.76
CA LEU A 150 2.35 -29.25 7.30
C LEU A 150 2.90 -28.04 8.07
N PRO A 151 3.77 -28.17 9.09
CA PRO A 151 4.33 -27.02 9.79
C PRO A 151 5.18 -26.13 8.87
N PHE A 152 5.88 -26.69 7.89
CA PHE A 152 6.60 -25.92 6.88
C PHE A 152 5.64 -25.08 6.02
N MET A 153 4.55 -25.67 5.51
CA MET A 153 3.56 -24.96 4.71
C MET A 153 2.87 -23.85 5.51
N VAL A 154 2.53 -24.10 6.77
CA VAL A 154 1.96 -23.06 7.66
C VAL A 154 2.96 -21.93 7.86
N ALA A 155 4.23 -22.21 8.11
CA ALA A 155 5.27 -21.21 8.24
C ALA A 155 5.48 -20.42 6.94
N LEU A 156 5.46 -21.06 5.80
CA LEU A 156 5.61 -20.45 4.48
C LEU A 156 4.43 -19.52 4.19
N MET A 157 3.20 -20.02 4.30
CA MET A 157 1.99 -19.24 3.98
C MET A 157 1.78 -18.08 4.94
N SER A 158 1.97 -18.28 6.25
CA SER A 158 1.80 -17.23 7.24
C SER A 158 2.85 -16.12 7.08
N SER A 159 4.10 -16.45 6.79
CA SER A 159 5.13 -15.46 6.52
C SER A 159 4.86 -14.67 5.24
N MET A 160 4.39 -15.32 4.17
CA MET A 160 3.97 -14.62 2.93
C MET A 160 2.78 -13.70 3.17
N TYR A 161 1.77 -14.16 3.91
CA TYR A 161 0.60 -13.37 4.25
C TYR A 161 0.97 -12.12 5.07
N ILE A 162 1.80 -12.28 6.10
CA ILE A 162 2.27 -11.17 6.94
C ILE A 162 3.10 -10.18 6.11
N TYR A 163 4.02 -10.66 5.26
CA TYR A 163 4.81 -9.82 4.38
C TYR A 163 3.92 -8.97 3.45
N LYS A 164 2.95 -9.61 2.79
CA LYS A 164 1.99 -8.91 1.92
C LYS A 164 1.11 -7.92 2.67
N SER A 165 0.70 -8.25 3.90
CA SER A 165 -0.08 -7.34 4.75
C SER A 165 0.74 -6.09 5.14
N ILE A 166 2.03 -6.26 5.44
CA ILE A 166 2.93 -5.13 5.74
C ILE A 166 3.12 -4.25 4.49
N GLU A 167 3.39 -4.86 3.33
CA GLU A 167 3.58 -4.16 2.05
C GLU A 167 2.35 -3.32 1.70
N ARG A 168 1.13 -3.89 1.82
CA ARG A 168 -0.13 -3.15 1.60
C ARG A 168 -0.28 -1.95 2.53
N LYS A 169 -0.02 -2.12 3.83
CA LYS A 169 -0.12 -1.04 4.81
C LYS A 169 0.86 0.11 4.52
N GLU A 170 2.07 -0.21 4.08
CA GLU A 170 3.04 0.83 3.71
C GLU A 170 2.64 1.56 2.41
N LEU A 171 2.06 0.85 1.44
CA LEU A 171 1.51 1.44 0.22
C LEU A 171 0.32 2.37 0.53
N GLU A 172 -0.62 1.93 1.38
CA GLU A 172 -1.77 2.76 1.82
C GLU A 172 -1.30 4.03 2.54
N LYS A 173 -0.30 3.93 3.42
CA LYS A 173 0.29 5.10 4.07
C LYS A 173 1.00 6.03 3.09
N ALA A 174 1.72 5.47 2.11
CA ALA A 174 2.38 6.27 1.08
C ALA A 174 1.35 7.00 0.22
N LYS A 175 0.26 6.33 -0.15
CA LYS A 175 -0.87 6.92 -0.87
C LYS A 175 -1.51 8.07 -0.06
N ALA A 176 -1.88 7.82 1.20
CA ALA A 176 -2.45 8.84 2.06
C ALA A 176 -1.52 10.05 2.27
N ARG A 177 -0.20 9.83 2.38
CA ARG A 177 0.78 10.92 2.44
C ARG A 177 0.85 11.71 1.13
N ALA A 178 0.80 11.03 -0.01
CA ALA A 178 0.79 11.69 -1.30
C ALA A 178 -0.48 12.53 -1.49
N GLU A 179 -1.64 12.03 -1.08
CA GLU A 179 -2.91 12.76 -1.08
C GLU A 179 -2.86 14.00 -0.17
N LEU A 180 -2.34 13.86 1.07
CA LEU A 180 -2.16 15.00 1.98
C LEU A 180 -1.19 16.05 1.44
N LEU A 181 -0.11 15.63 0.77
CA LEU A 181 0.83 16.55 0.13
C LEU A 181 0.17 17.25 -1.06
N SER A 182 -0.58 16.52 -1.88
CA SER A 182 -1.35 17.11 -2.99
C SER A 182 -2.32 18.17 -2.47
N LEU A 183 -3.08 17.87 -1.41
CA LEU A 183 -3.98 18.85 -0.77
C LEU A 183 -3.23 20.09 -0.25
N LYS A 184 -2.06 19.90 0.40
CA LYS A 184 -1.22 21.01 0.86
C LYS A 184 -0.74 21.90 -0.28
N TYR A 185 -0.39 21.34 -1.42
CA TYR A 185 0.04 22.13 -2.59
C TYR A 185 -1.13 22.87 -3.24
N GLN A 186 -2.35 22.37 -3.16
CA GLN A 186 -3.55 23.05 -3.65
C GLN A 186 -3.93 24.30 -2.83
N LEU A 187 -3.49 24.39 -1.56
CA LEU A 187 -3.80 25.52 -0.68
C LEU A 187 -3.04 26.82 -1.03
N HIS A 188 -2.13 26.82 -2.01
CA HIS A 188 -1.29 27.98 -2.34
C HIS A 188 -0.79 28.71 -1.07
N PRO A 189 0.17 28.12 -0.28
CA PRO A 189 0.55 28.66 1.02
C PRO A 189 0.96 30.14 0.96
N HIS A 190 1.57 30.55 -0.13
CA HIS A 190 1.98 31.91 -0.37
C HIS A 190 0.77 32.88 -0.49
N LEU A 191 -0.31 32.46 -1.16
CA LEU A 191 -1.54 33.24 -1.19
C LEU A 191 -2.09 33.45 0.22
N LEU A 192 -2.20 32.34 0.98
CA LEU A 192 -2.75 32.36 2.35
C LEU A 192 -1.97 33.32 3.24
N PHE A 193 -0.64 33.22 3.27
CA PHE A 193 0.20 34.13 4.07
C PHE A 193 0.08 35.58 3.62
N ASN A 194 0.07 35.83 2.33
CA ASN A 194 -0.04 37.20 1.79
C ASN A 194 -1.42 37.79 2.10
N THR A 195 -2.49 37.02 1.93
CA THR A 195 -3.85 37.49 2.23
C THR A 195 -4.02 37.77 3.73
N LEU A 196 -3.51 36.91 4.61
CA LEU A 196 -3.53 37.14 6.05
C LEU A 196 -2.77 38.41 6.45
N ASN A 197 -1.63 38.67 5.83
CA ASN A 197 -0.88 39.91 6.06
C ASN A 197 -1.65 41.15 5.59
N SER A 198 -2.35 41.07 4.44
CA SER A 198 -3.21 42.16 3.95
C SER A 198 -4.38 42.39 4.88
N ILE A 199 -5.06 41.34 5.33
CA ILE A 199 -6.17 41.40 6.31
C ILE A 199 -5.68 42.01 7.64
N TYR A 200 -4.51 41.59 8.11
CA TYR A 200 -3.92 42.16 9.32
C TYR A 200 -3.68 43.69 9.17
N SER A 201 -3.17 44.12 8.03
CA SER A 201 -2.99 45.54 7.73
C SER A 201 -4.31 46.31 7.71
N LEU A 202 -5.36 45.75 7.08
CA LEU A 202 -6.70 46.33 7.07
C LEU A 202 -7.29 46.41 8.49
N ALA A 203 -7.09 45.36 9.32
CA ALA A 203 -7.54 45.35 10.71
C ALA A 203 -6.82 46.40 11.57
N LEU A 204 -5.49 46.61 11.39
CA LEU A 204 -4.73 47.63 12.08
C LEU A 204 -5.22 49.05 11.75
N THR A 205 -5.59 49.30 10.49
CA THR A 205 -6.12 50.59 10.03
C THR A 205 -7.63 50.73 10.29
N LYS A 206 -8.26 49.73 10.92
CA LYS A 206 -9.72 49.67 11.19
C LYS A 206 -10.54 49.89 9.91
N SER A 207 -10.09 49.32 8.79
CA SER A 207 -10.80 49.39 7.52
C SER A 207 -12.05 48.52 7.56
N ASP A 208 -13.16 49.05 7.02
CA ASP A 208 -14.42 48.31 6.88
C ASP A 208 -14.32 47.12 5.88
N GLU A 209 -13.24 47.05 5.10
CA GLU A 209 -12.97 45.95 4.18
C GLU A 209 -12.44 44.69 4.87
N ALA A 210 -11.95 44.75 6.11
CA ALA A 210 -11.34 43.61 6.80
C ALA A 210 -12.31 42.44 7.01
N PRO A 211 -13.57 42.62 7.48
CA PRO A 211 -14.53 41.52 7.61
C PRO A 211 -14.85 40.81 6.29
N GLU A 212 -15.00 41.59 5.21
CA GLU A 212 -15.28 41.02 3.89
C GLU A 212 -14.09 40.22 3.37
N ALA A 213 -12.87 40.67 3.55
CA ALA A 213 -11.65 39.95 3.17
C ALA A 213 -11.53 38.60 3.92
N ILE A 214 -11.91 38.59 5.21
CA ILE A 214 -11.95 37.33 6.00
C ILE A 214 -13.00 36.37 5.43
N LEU A 215 -14.18 36.88 5.07
CA LEU A 215 -15.25 36.03 4.51
C LEU A 215 -14.81 35.43 3.18
N ARG A 216 -14.24 36.23 2.27
CA ARG A 216 -13.71 35.74 0.98
C ARG A 216 -12.60 34.72 1.15
N LEU A 217 -11.68 34.92 2.09
CA LEU A 217 -10.64 33.94 2.40
C LEU A 217 -11.25 32.64 2.89
N SER A 218 -12.28 32.72 3.74
CA SER A 218 -13.01 31.53 4.22
C SER A 218 -13.69 30.77 3.10
N ASN A 219 -14.29 31.48 2.12
CA ASN A 219 -14.91 30.84 0.95
C ASN A 219 -13.87 30.14 0.07
N VAL A 220 -12.76 30.83 -0.24
CA VAL A 220 -11.63 30.24 -1.00
C VAL A 220 -11.12 28.96 -0.32
N MET A 221 -10.90 29.01 0.98
CA MET A 221 -10.44 27.84 1.74
C MET A 221 -11.46 26.69 1.73
N ARG A 222 -12.74 27.03 1.89
CA ARG A 222 -13.81 26.02 1.86
C ARG A 222 -13.88 25.35 0.50
N TYR A 223 -13.82 26.09 -0.59
CA TYR A 223 -13.83 25.56 -1.94
C TYR A 223 -12.67 24.59 -2.17
N VAL A 224 -11.45 24.99 -1.80
CA VAL A 224 -10.26 24.14 -1.98
C VAL A 224 -10.35 22.86 -1.14
N VAL A 225 -10.93 22.89 0.06
CA VAL A 225 -11.02 21.71 0.92
C VAL A 225 -12.18 20.77 0.52
N GLN A 226 -13.29 21.31 0.05
CA GLN A 226 -14.52 20.52 -0.19
C GLN A 226 -14.72 20.16 -1.65
N GLU A 227 -14.54 21.12 -2.57
CA GLU A 227 -14.89 20.95 -3.98
C GLU A 227 -13.70 20.45 -4.83
N SER A 228 -12.47 20.81 -4.49
CA SER A 228 -11.30 20.43 -5.29
C SER A 228 -11.02 18.93 -5.37
N LEU A 229 -11.65 18.14 -4.50
CA LEU A 229 -11.53 16.67 -4.47
C LEU A 229 -12.54 15.96 -5.38
N GLN A 230 -13.47 16.70 -5.96
CA GLN A 230 -14.45 16.15 -6.89
C GLN A 230 -13.86 16.10 -8.30
N ASP A 231 -14.36 15.19 -9.12
CA ASP A 231 -13.95 15.11 -10.53
C ASP A 231 -14.47 16.32 -11.32
N GLU A 232 -15.69 16.78 -11.01
CA GLU A 232 -16.34 17.94 -11.61
C GLU A 232 -17.15 18.72 -10.56
N VAL A 233 -17.22 20.03 -10.74
CA VAL A 233 -18.01 20.98 -9.92
C VAL A 233 -18.90 21.83 -10.81
N GLU A 234 -19.94 22.44 -10.24
CA GLU A 234 -20.77 23.41 -10.94
C GLU A 234 -19.92 24.62 -11.40
N LEU A 235 -20.07 25.02 -12.67
CA LEU A 235 -19.32 26.15 -13.23
C LEU A 235 -19.53 27.44 -12.43
N GLY A 236 -20.75 27.67 -11.93
CA GLY A 236 -21.06 28.81 -11.07
C GLY A 236 -20.17 28.85 -9.82
N LYS A 237 -19.95 27.71 -9.16
CA LYS A 237 -19.08 27.63 -7.98
C LYS A 237 -17.60 27.89 -8.30
N GLU A 238 -17.09 27.38 -9.44
CA GLU A 238 -15.73 27.68 -9.90
C GLU A 238 -15.55 29.16 -10.18
N LEU A 239 -16.56 29.82 -10.78
CA LEU A 239 -16.53 31.26 -11.06
C LEU A 239 -16.64 32.11 -9.79
N GLU A 240 -17.45 31.72 -8.80
CA GLU A 240 -17.50 32.36 -7.47
C GLU A 240 -16.15 32.26 -6.77
N TYR A 241 -15.56 31.06 -6.76
CA TYR A 241 -14.21 30.86 -6.23
C TYR A 241 -13.18 31.78 -6.92
N LEU A 242 -13.24 31.85 -8.26
CA LEU A 242 -12.34 32.67 -9.04
C LEU A 242 -12.48 34.17 -8.69
N GLN A 243 -13.71 34.68 -8.52
CA GLN A 243 -13.99 36.07 -8.12
C GLN A 243 -13.47 36.36 -6.70
N ASP A 244 -13.69 35.45 -5.74
CA ASP A 244 -13.17 35.58 -4.39
C ASP A 244 -11.63 35.60 -4.38
N TYR A 245 -11.00 34.70 -5.17
CA TYR A 245 -9.55 34.66 -5.36
C TYR A 245 -9.01 35.99 -5.93
N ILE A 246 -9.63 36.50 -7.01
CA ILE A 246 -9.26 37.79 -7.65
C ILE A 246 -9.36 38.91 -6.63
N SER A 247 -10.48 38.99 -5.91
CA SER A 247 -10.71 40.05 -4.90
C SER A 247 -9.61 40.05 -3.84
N LEU A 248 -9.18 38.88 -3.35
CA LEU A 248 -8.07 38.77 -2.40
C LEU A 248 -6.73 39.15 -3.00
N GLN A 249 -6.49 38.90 -4.27
CA GLN A 249 -5.27 39.39 -4.96
C GLN A 249 -5.28 40.93 -5.13
N LEU A 250 -6.44 41.52 -5.44
CA LEU A 250 -6.59 42.96 -5.61
C LEU A 250 -6.33 43.72 -4.30
N LEU A 251 -6.67 43.17 -3.13
CA LEU A 251 -6.32 43.75 -1.83
C LEU A 251 -4.79 43.99 -1.68
N ARG A 252 -4.01 43.11 -2.29
CA ARG A 252 -2.53 43.20 -2.25
C ARG A 252 -1.96 44.22 -3.24
N THR A 253 -2.58 44.34 -4.43
CA THR A 253 -2.05 45.18 -5.50
C THR A 253 -2.40 46.66 -5.33
N GLY A 254 -3.46 46.98 -4.59
CA GLY A 254 -3.98 48.32 -4.41
C GLY A 254 -4.45 48.95 -5.75
N ARG A 255 -4.52 50.27 -5.79
CA ARG A 255 -5.01 51.01 -6.97
C ARG A 255 -4.01 51.12 -8.14
N LYS A 256 -2.91 50.40 -8.10
CA LYS A 256 -1.82 50.51 -9.10
C LYS A 256 -2.01 49.57 -10.29
N LEU A 257 -2.98 48.63 -10.22
CA LEU A 257 -3.27 47.67 -11.26
C LEU A 257 -4.47 48.12 -12.08
N ASP A 258 -4.30 48.24 -13.39
CA ASP A 258 -5.41 48.35 -14.35
C ASP A 258 -6.04 46.95 -14.51
N PHE A 259 -7.21 46.79 -13.93
CA PHE A 259 -7.87 45.48 -13.82
C PHE A 259 -9.29 45.53 -14.36
N SER A 260 -9.65 44.54 -15.18
CA SER A 260 -11.02 44.29 -15.56
C SER A 260 -11.38 42.79 -15.47
N TYR A 261 -12.61 42.52 -15.04
CA TYR A 261 -13.23 41.20 -15.08
C TYR A 261 -14.60 41.32 -15.71
N GLU A 262 -14.81 40.60 -16.81
CA GLU A 262 -16.06 40.58 -17.54
C GLU A 262 -16.58 39.15 -17.61
N GLN A 263 -17.85 38.95 -17.23
CA GLN A 263 -18.51 37.65 -17.27
C GLN A 263 -19.85 37.80 -18.00
N ASN A 264 -20.04 37.02 -19.05
CA ASN A 264 -21.25 36.97 -19.85
C ASN A 264 -21.77 35.52 -19.97
N GLY A 265 -23.08 35.36 -20.03
CA GLY A 265 -23.75 34.07 -20.16
C GLY A 265 -24.13 33.46 -18.81
N ASP A 266 -24.83 32.35 -18.87
CA ASP A 266 -25.38 31.65 -17.70
C ASP A 266 -24.53 30.40 -17.38
N PRO A 267 -23.95 30.28 -16.18
CA PRO A 267 -23.18 29.14 -15.76
C PRO A 267 -24.04 27.97 -15.28
N ASP A 268 -25.36 28.15 -15.12
CA ASP A 268 -26.21 27.15 -14.52
C ASP A 268 -26.21 25.86 -15.31
N HIS A 269 -26.28 24.73 -14.61
CA HIS A 269 -26.26 23.36 -15.15
C HIS A 269 -24.96 22.91 -15.84
N LEU A 270 -23.98 23.78 -15.99
CA LEU A 270 -22.66 23.42 -16.55
C LEU A 270 -21.72 22.94 -15.46
N LYS A 271 -20.85 22.00 -15.80
CA LYS A 271 -19.83 21.45 -14.90
C LYS A 271 -18.45 21.59 -15.49
N ILE A 272 -17.48 21.84 -14.62
CA ILE A 272 -16.08 21.99 -14.98
C ILE A 272 -15.20 21.23 -13.97
N ALA A 273 -14.03 20.76 -14.40
CA ALA A 273 -13.05 20.25 -13.46
C ALA A 273 -12.55 21.39 -12.54
N PRO A 274 -12.50 21.18 -11.21
CA PRO A 274 -12.19 22.26 -10.27
C PRO A 274 -10.76 22.78 -10.42
N LEU A 275 -10.55 24.06 -10.05
CA LEU A 275 -9.23 24.71 -10.00
C LEU A 275 -8.49 24.76 -11.37
N ILE A 276 -9.19 24.75 -12.50
CA ILE A 276 -8.55 24.93 -13.81
C ILE A 276 -8.34 26.41 -14.13
N LEU A 277 -9.39 27.21 -13.95
CA LEU A 277 -9.36 28.62 -14.35
C LEU A 277 -8.40 29.47 -13.49
N VAL A 278 -8.31 29.15 -12.20
CA VAL A 278 -7.48 29.91 -11.26
C VAL A 278 -5.99 29.83 -11.60
N ASN A 279 -5.50 28.75 -12.21
CA ASN A 279 -4.10 28.62 -12.60
C ASN A 279 -3.66 29.70 -13.58
N PHE A 280 -4.51 30.10 -14.50
CA PHE A 280 -4.24 31.18 -15.47
C PHE A 280 -4.26 32.53 -14.80
N VAL A 281 -5.22 32.75 -13.91
CA VAL A 281 -5.34 34.00 -13.14
C VAL A 281 -4.17 34.16 -12.18
N GLU A 282 -3.74 33.09 -11.50
CA GLU A 282 -2.54 33.12 -10.64
C GLU A 282 -1.30 33.53 -11.43
N ASN A 283 -1.10 32.96 -12.62
CA ASN A 283 0.00 33.32 -13.50
C ASN A 283 -0.06 34.79 -13.91
N ALA A 284 -1.24 35.32 -14.23
CA ALA A 284 -1.41 36.73 -14.58
C ALA A 284 -1.03 37.66 -13.44
N PHE A 285 -1.46 37.37 -12.19
CA PHE A 285 -1.06 38.17 -11.04
C PHE A 285 0.42 38.02 -10.70
N LYS A 286 1.01 36.84 -10.90
CA LYS A 286 2.43 36.58 -10.62
C LYS A 286 3.36 37.29 -11.60
N TYR A 287 3.02 37.32 -12.87
CA TYR A 287 3.88 37.85 -13.93
C TYR A 287 3.42 39.22 -14.48
N GLY A 288 2.14 39.56 -14.30
CA GLY A 288 1.53 40.80 -14.81
C GLY A 288 1.46 41.92 -13.81
N PHE A 289 1.89 41.72 -12.54
CA PHE A 289 1.87 42.78 -11.52
C PHE A 289 3.25 43.08 -10.96
N ASN A 290 3.60 44.38 -10.99
CA ASN A 290 4.74 44.98 -10.29
C ASN A 290 4.36 46.35 -9.73
N ALA A 291 4.57 46.58 -8.44
CA ALA A 291 4.20 47.82 -7.78
C ALA A 291 4.94 49.08 -8.33
N GLN A 292 6.02 48.89 -9.08
CA GLN A 292 6.89 49.97 -9.62
C GLN A 292 6.62 50.25 -11.11
N GLU A 293 5.85 49.40 -11.81
CA GLU A 293 5.59 49.47 -13.24
C GLU A 293 4.10 49.55 -13.54
N LYS A 294 3.73 50.09 -14.72
CA LYS A 294 2.33 50.00 -15.18
C LYS A 294 1.98 48.56 -15.44
N SER A 295 1.03 48.06 -14.69
CA SER A 295 0.55 46.68 -14.73
C SER A 295 -0.91 46.65 -15.19
N SER A 296 -1.26 45.72 -16.07
CA SER A 296 -2.63 45.51 -16.47
C SER A 296 -2.96 44.00 -16.50
N ILE A 297 -4.17 43.66 -16.07
CA ILE A 297 -4.73 42.28 -16.13
C ILE A 297 -6.19 42.40 -16.53
N HIS A 298 -6.56 41.75 -17.63
CA HIS A 298 -7.92 41.72 -18.13
C HIS A 298 -8.36 40.25 -18.22
N ILE A 299 -9.51 39.92 -17.63
CA ILE A 299 -10.07 38.60 -17.58
C ILE A 299 -11.46 38.65 -18.21
N HIS A 300 -11.72 37.77 -19.14
CA HIS A 300 -13.05 37.59 -19.71
C HIS A 300 -13.51 36.17 -19.65
N VAL A 301 -14.80 36.00 -19.35
CA VAL A 301 -15.52 34.73 -19.30
C VAL A 301 -16.76 34.88 -20.16
N ASN A 302 -16.88 34.12 -21.20
CA ASN A 302 -18.06 34.10 -22.05
C ASN A 302 -18.60 32.66 -22.12
N ILE A 303 -19.87 32.50 -21.80
CA ILE A 303 -20.57 31.22 -21.81
C ILE A 303 -21.64 31.27 -22.87
N ASP A 304 -21.50 30.43 -23.87
CA ASP A 304 -22.47 30.29 -24.95
C ASP A 304 -22.93 28.82 -25.04
N HIS A 305 -24.14 28.54 -24.56
CA HIS A 305 -24.62 27.18 -24.38
C HIS A 305 -23.67 26.32 -23.57
N ASP A 306 -23.10 25.28 -24.16
CA ASP A 306 -22.15 24.37 -23.50
C ASP A 306 -20.67 24.78 -23.69
N MET A 307 -20.41 25.91 -24.35
CA MET A 307 -19.07 26.41 -24.64
C MET A 307 -18.66 27.48 -23.63
N LEU A 308 -17.55 27.20 -22.91
CA LEU A 308 -16.86 28.17 -22.12
C LEU A 308 -15.71 28.78 -22.95
N ASP A 309 -15.71 30.11 -23.13
CA ASP A 309 -14.59 30.89 -23.66
C ASP A 309 -14.01 31.74 -22.55
N PHE A 310 -12.83 31.37 -22.07
CA PHE A 310 -12.14 32.00 -20.96
C PHE A 310 -10.82 32.58 -21.45
N GLY A 311 -10.58 33.86 -21.14
CA GLY A 311 -9.33 34.52 -21.52
C GLY A 311 -8.75 35.36 -20.43
N VAL A 312 -7.43 35.39 -20.40
CA VAL A 312 -6.64 36.20 -19.49
C VAL A 312 -5.52 36.87 -20.26
N ASP A 313 -5.54 38.21 -20.25
CA ASP A 313 -4.51 39.07 -20.84
C ASP A 313 -3.77 39.82 -19.72
N ASN A 314 -2.46 39.79 -19.70
CA ASN A 314 -1.69 40.55 -18.74
C ASN A 314 -0.47 41.16 -19.39
N ARG A 315 -0.09 42.37 -18.93
CA ARG A 315 1.19 42.97 -19.28
C ARG A 315 2.34 42.20 -18.66
N ILE A 316 3.43 42.01 -19.40
CA ILE A 316 4.62 41.33 -18.93
C ILE A 316 5.53 42.25 -18.17
N VAL A 317 5.56 42.16 -16.83
CA VAL A 317 6.39 43.06 -15.96
C VAL A 317 7.46 42.29 -15.18
N ASN A 318 7.33 40.96 -15.04
CA ASN A 318 8.23 40.12 -14.21
C ASN A 318 8.96 39.01 -14.96
N MET A 319 9.07 39.05 -16.32
CA MET A 319 9.56 37.96 -17.15
C MET A 319 11.03 37.57 -16.93
N LYS A 320 11.84 38.45 -16.34
CA LYS A 320 13.30 38.23 -16.23
C LYS A 320 13.70 37.16 -15.20
N LYS A 321 12.81 36.69 -14.31
CA LYS A 321 13.19 35.82 -13.18
C LYS A 321 12.81 34.37 -13.31
N ASP A 322 11.78 33.98 -14.09
CA ASP A 322 11.24 32.60 -13.94
C ASP A 322 10.51 32.00 -15.17
N LEU A 323 11.05 32.17 -16.39
CA LEU A 323 10.50 31.56 -17.60
C LEU A 323 10.35 30.00 -17.46
N GLN A 324 11.22 29.36 -16.67
CA GLN A 324 11.13 27.91 -16.44
C GLN A 324 9.91 27.55 -15.57
N SER A 325 9.58 28.36 -14.55
CA SER A 325 8.44 28.08 -13.67
C SER A 325 7.08 28.35 -14.35
N LEU A 326 7.02 29.34 -15.25
CA LEU A 326 5.84 29.60 -16.08
C LEU A 326 5.51 28.40 -16.97
N ASN A 327 6.52 27.88 -17.66
CA ASN A 327 6.35 26.73 -18.56
C ASN A 327 5.92 25.47 -17.82
N VAL A 328 6.39 25.24 -16.59
CA VAL A 328 6.00 24.06 -15.79
C VAL A 328 4.53 24.16 -15.36
N GLY A 329 4.08 25.33 -14.88
CA GLY A 329 2.69 25.52 -14.46
C GLY A 329 1.69 25.33 -15.60
N LEU A 330 1.96 25.96 -16.75
CA LEU A 330 1.11 25.83 -17.94
C LEU A 330 1.14 24.43 -18.54
N LYS A 331 2.30 23.78 -18.54
CA LYS A 331 2.42 22.39 -18.99
C LYS A 331 1.56 21.45 -18.14
N ASN A 332 1.61 21.58 -16.81
CA ASN A 332 0.79 20.75 -15.92
C ASN A 332 -0.71 21.02 -16.14
N THR A 333 -1.11 22.28 -16.35
CA THR A 333 -2.51 22.60 -16.66
C THR A 333 -2.94 22.05 -18.02
N GLY A 334 -2.06 22.12 -19.03
CA GLY A 334 -2.29 21.53 -20.33
C GLY A 334 -2.41 20.00 -20.29
N GLU A 335 -1.53 19.31 -19.57
CA GLU A 335 -1.63 17.86 -19.35
C GLU A 335 -2.94 17.47 -18.65
N ARG A 336 -3.39 18.27 -17.67
CA ARG A 336 -4.66 18.04 -16.99
C ARG A 336 -5.87 18.27 -17.92
N LEU A 337 -5.85 19.34 -18.73
CA LEU A 337 -6.86 19.60 -19.74
C LEU A 337 -6.96 18.46 -20.76
N GLU A 338 -5.83 17.94 -21.23
CA GLU A 338 -5.77 16.82 -22.14
C GLU A 338 -6.35 15.54 -21.55
N GLN A 339 -6.07 15.26 -20.27
CA GLN A 339 -6.61 14.08 -19.56
C GLN A 339 -8.11 14.14 -19.35
N ILE A 340 -8.68 15.35 -19.09
CA ILE A 340 -10.09 15.49 -18.72
C ILE A 340 -10.96 15.80 -19.94
N TYR A 341 -10.50 16.67 -20.81
CA TYR A 341 -11.31 17.20 -21.93
C TYR A 341 -10.88 16.66 -23.29
N ALA A 342 -9.68 16.06 -23.42
CA ALA A 342 -9.16 15.53 -24.68
C ALA A 342 -9.45 16.46 -25.89
N ASP A 343 -10.23 16.00 -26.87
CA ASP A 343 -10.57 16.77 -28.09
C ASP A 343 -11.61 17.88 -27.85
N ARG A 344 -12.08 18.10 -26.62
CA ARG A 344 -13.14 19.05 -26.27
C ARG A 344 -12.61 20.41 -25.78
N TYR A 345 -11.31 20.64 -25.83
CA TYR A 345 -10.74 21.94 -25.48
C TYR A 345 -9.80 22.47 -26.56
N GLN A 346 -9.65 23.77 -26.57
CA GLN A 346 -8.63 24.46 -27.37
C GLN A 346 -7.97 25.51 -26.48
N MET A 347 -6.66 25.43 -26.30
CA MET A 347 -5.88 26.43 -25.56
C MET A 347 -4.88 27.10 -26.50
N THR A 348 -4.90 28.44 -26.55
CA THR A 348 -3.97 29.25 -27.34
C THR A 348 -3.21 30.20 -26.40
N ILE A 349 -1.92 30.25 -26.55
CA ILE A 349 -1.04 31.16 -25.77
C ILE A 349 -0.32 32.05 -26.76
N GLU A 350 -0.49 33.37 -26.60
CA GLU A 350 0.12 34.40 -27.43
C GLU A 350 1.03 35.25 -26.53
N ASN A 351 2.20 35.61 -27.05
CA ASN A 351 3.16 36.49 -26.38
C ASN A 351 3.80 37.39 -27.42
N ASP A 352 3.45 38.67 -27.40
CA ASP A 352 3.99 39.68 -28.32
C ASP A 352 5.17 40.46 -27.72
N GLY A 353 5.64 40.13 -26.51
CA GLY A 353 6.72 40.77 -25.78
C GLY A 353 6.25 41.78 -24.76
N ASP A 354 5.09 42.40 -24.91
CA ASP A 354 4.47 43.35 -23.96
C ASP A 354 3.27 42.73 -23.24
N ILE A 355 2.46 41.96 -23.97
CA ILE A 355 1.24 41.32 -23.45
C ILE A 355 1.38 39.81 -23.57
N TYR A 356 0.97 39.14 -22.51
CA TYR A 356 0.81 37.70 -22.47
C TYR A 356 -0.68 37.39 -22.42
N SER A 357 -1.14 36.61 -23.40
CA SER A 357 -2.55 36.29 -23.56
C SER A 357 -2.74 34.77 -23.55
N VAL A 358 -3.68 34.28 -22.76
CA VAL A 358 -4.14 32.90 -22.74
C VAL A 358 -5.60 32.89 -23.07
N LYS A 359 -5.98 32.09 -24.06
CA LYS A 359 -7.37 31.84 -24.46
C LYS A 359 -7.65 30.36 -24.34
N LEU A 360 -8.70 30.00 -23.60
CA LEU A 360 -9.13 28.63 -23.34
C LEU A 360 -10.59 28.48 -23.73
N LYS A 361 -10.85 27.62 -24.68
CA LYS A 361 -12.22 27.21 -25.07
C LYS A 361 -12.45 25.77 -24.62
N ILE A 362 -13.54 25.52 -23.91
CA ILE A 362 -13.90 24.17 -23.45
C ILE A 362 -15.36 23.90 -23.82
N ASN A 363 -15.61 22.77 -24.42
CA ASN A 363 -16.95 22.22 -24.53
C ASN A 363 -17.26 21.43 -23.25
N LEU A 364 -18.17 21.95 -22.44
CA LEU A 364 -18.56 21.40 -21.15
C LEU A 364 -19.69 20.36 -21.25
N ASN A 365 -20.21 20.10 -22.46
CA ASN A 365 -21.21 19.07 -22.65
C ASN A 365 -20.65 17.69 -22.27
N PRO A 366 -21.24 16.95 -21.31
CA PRO A 366 -20.84 15.60 -21.01
C PRO A 366 -21.01 14.74 -22.25
N THR A 367 -19.95 14.09 -22.68
CA THR A 367 -20.04 13.02 -23.70
C THR A 367 -20.99 11.94 -23.19
N THR A 368 -22.13 11.76 -23.83
CA THR A 368 -23.05 10.63 -23.64
C THR A 368 -22.38 9.30 -23.87
#